data_e4b548d32312d61b9accc94433c8a6ad
#
_entry.id   e4b548d32312d61b9accc94433c8a6ad
#
_cell.length_a   1.000
_cell.length_b   1.000
_cell.length_c   1.000
_cell.angle_alpha   90.00
_cell.angle_beta   90.00
_cell.angle_gamma   90.00
#
_symmetry.space_group_name_H-M   'P 1'
#
loop_
_entity.id
_entity.type
_entity.pdbx_description
1 polymer ?
#
loop_
_entity_poly.entity_id
_entity_poly.type
_entity_poly.pdbx_seq_one_letter_code
_entity_poly.pdbx_strand_id
1 'polypeptide(L)' 'MTTTISIHADELRPGDLVDYGGHPHRITAVLRRAGWSWPIAVDGTGWAIALGNGPLSVWRG' A
#
# COMPACT_ATOMS: atom_id res chain seq x y z
N MET A 1 18.10 5.69 6.75
CA MET A 1 17.03 6.37 7.48
C MET A 1 15.75 6.30 6.69
N THR A 2 14.67 5.87 7.33
CA THR A 2 13.39 5.69 6.64
C THR A 2 12.70 7.04 6.47
N THR A 3 12.23 7.32 5.28
CA THR A 3 11.56 8.58 4.97
C THR A 3 10.13 8.31 4.55
N THR A 4 9.21 9.11 5.06
CA THR A 4 7.81 9.03 4.64
C THR A 4 7.63 9.85 3.38
N ILE A 5 7.05 9.22 2.35
CA ILE A 5 6.73 9.89 1.10
C ILE A 5 5.27 9.66 0.77
N SER A 6 4.73 10.57 -0.03
CA SER A 6 3.35 10.47 -0.51
C SER A 6 3.39 9.98 -1.96
N ILE A 7 2.68 8.88 -2.23
CA ILE A 7 2.64 8.30 -3.57
C ILE A 7 1.19 8.01 -3.95
N HIS A 8 0.94 7.84 -5.24
CA HIS A 8 -0.33 7.32 -5.72
C HIS A 8 -0.39 5.80 -5.50
N ALA A 9 -1.61 5.29 -5.38
CA ALA A 9 -1.82 3.86 -5.21
C ALA A 9 -1.15 3.03 -6.32
N ASP A 10 -1.11 3.56 -7.54
CA ASP A 10 -0.49 2.87 -8.67
C ASP A 10 1.02 2.74 -8.56
N GLU A 11 1.63 3.51 -7.68
CA GLU A 11 3.08 3.50 -7.48
C GLU A 11 3.51 2.57 -6.35
N LEU A 12 2.54 1.97 -5.65
CA LEU A 12 2.83 1.08 -4.54
C LEU A 12 3.47 -0.21 -5.05
N ARG A 13 4.51 -0.66 -4.38
CA ARG A 13 5.28 -1.85 -4.76
C ARG A 13 5.43 -2.77 -3.57
N PRO A 14 5.60 -4.09 -3.82
CA PRO A 14 5.95 -5.01 -2.73
C PRO A 14 7.23 -4.56 -2.03
N GLY A 15 7.24 -4.64 -0.72
CA GLY A 15 8.34 -4.19 0.10
C GLY A 15 8.14 -2.82 0.71
N ASP A 16 7.20 -2.04 0.21
CA ASP A 16 6.88 -0.74 0.80
C ASP A 16 6.19 -0.93 2.16
N LEU A 17 6.42 0.01 3.06
CA LEU A 17 5.70 0.08 4.33
C LEU A 17 4.64 1.16 4.21
N VAL A 18 3.38 0.76 4.31
CA VAL A 18 2.25 1.68 4.28
C VAL A 18 1.85 2.03 5.69
N ASP A 19 1.70 3.32 5.97
CA ASP A 19 1.17 3.79 7.23
C ASP A 19 -0.35 3.81 7.14
N TYR A 20 -1.01 2.91 7.86
CA TYR A 20 -2.45 2.82 7.86
C TYR A 20 -2.94 2.71 9.30
N GLY A 21 -3.77 3.67 9.71
CA GLY A 21 -4.31 3.67 11.05
C GLY A 21 -3.26 3.83 12.15
N GLY A 22 -2.12 4.45 11.83
CA GLY A 22 -1.03 4.63 12.76
C GLY A 22 -0.12 3.41 12.88
N HIS A 23 -0.35 2.38 12.07
CA HIS A 23 0.45 1.16 12.08
C HIS A 23 1.11 0.94 10.72
N PRO A 24 2.40 0.56 10.70
CA PRO A 24 3.05 0.22 9.44
C PRO A 24 2.66 -1.18 8.99
N HIS A 25 2.40 -1.32 7.70
CA HIS A 25 2.12 -2.60 7.07
C HIS A 25 3.08 -2.80 5.91
N ARG A 26 3.90 -3.85 5.99
CA ARG A 26 4.81 -4.18 4.89
C ARG A 26 4.02 -4.88 3.80
N ILE A 27 3.94 -4.26 2.64
CA ILE A 27 3.15 -4.79 1.53
C ILE A 27 3.93 -5.92 0.88
N THR A 28 3.29 -7.09 0.77
CA THR A 28 3.89 -8.25 0.13
C THR A 28 3.39 -8.44 -1.30
N ALA A 29 2.20 -7.92 -1.61
CA ALA A 29 1.66 -8.00 -2.95
C ALA A 29 0.64 -6.90 -3.17
N VAL A 30 0.51 -6.48 -4.42
CA VAL A 30 -0.53 -5.55 -4.84
C VAL A 30 -1.35 -6.26 -5.92
N LEU A 31 -2.62 -6.50 -5.61
CA LEU A 31 -3.49 -7.31 -6.44
C LEU A 31 -4.43 -6.42 -7.24
N ARG A 32 -4.62 -6.75 -8.52
CA ARG A 32 -5.58 -6.06 -9.37
C ARG A 32 -6.62 -7.06 -9.83
N ARG A 33 -7.89 -6.69 -9.71
CA ARG A 33 -9.01 -7.54 -10.13
C ARG A 33 -9.73 -6.89 -11.30
N ALA A 34 -10.14 -7.73 -12.25
CA ALA A 34 -10.98 -7.27 -13.37
C ALA A 34 -12.27 -6.67 -12.81
N GLY A 35 -12.66 -5.52 -13.33
CA GLY A 35 -13.85 -4.82 -12.89
C GLY A 35 -13.68 -3.95 -11.65
N TRP A 36 -12.50 -3.95 -11.03
CA TRP A 36 -12.21 -3.10 -9.88
C TRP A 36 -11.37 -1.91 -10.34
N SER A 37 -11.75 -0.72 -9.88
CA SER A 37 -11.02 0.51 -10.21
C SER A 37 -9.75 0.66 -9.42
N TRP A 38 -9.65 0.01 -8.25
CA TRP A 38 -8.55 0.22 -7.33
C TRP A 38 -7.86 -1.10 -7.01
N PRO A 39 -6.53 -1.10 -6.92
CA PRO A 39 -5.81 -2.30 -6.51
C PRO A 39 -6.03 -2.59 -5.03
N ILE A 40 -5.72 -3.82 -4.63
CA ILE A 40 -5.79 -4.27 -3.24
C ILE A 40 -4.37 -4.57 -2.78
N ALA A 41 -3.96 -3.94 -1.67
CA ALA A 41 -2.67 -4.22 -1.07
C ALA A 41 -2.85 -5.22 0.06
N VAL A 42 -1.95 -6.19 0.14
CA VAL A 42 -1.95 -7.20 1.20
C VAL A 42 -0.59 -7.24 1.86
N ASP A 43 -0.56 -7.56 3.15
CA ASP A 43 0.68 -7.60 3.91
C ASP A 43 1.12 -9.02 4.29
N GLY A 44 0.39 -10.03 3.84
CA GLY A 44 0.75 -11.42 4.10
C GLY A 44 0.28 -11.97 5.45
N THR A 45 -0.31 -11.13 6.30
CA THR A 45 -0.81 -11.57 7.61
C THR A 45 -2.31 -11.77 7.65
N GLY A 46 -2.98 -11.58 6.51
CA GLY A 46 -4.43 -11.59 6.42
C GLY A 46 -5.03 -10.19 6.35
N TRP A 47 -4.24 -9.17 6.57
CA TRP A 47 -4.69 -7.79 6.38
C TRP A 47 -4.69 -7.45 4.90
N ALA A 48 -5.74 -6.78 4.46
CA ALA A 48 -5.87 -6.33 3.08
C ALA A 48 -6.66 -5.02 3.06
N ILE A 49 -6.32 -4.15 2.13
CA ILE A 49 -7.01 -2.88 1.97
C ILE A 49 -7.17 -2.56 0.49
N ALA A 50 -8.36 -2.12 0.12
CA ALA A 50 -8.60 -1.59 -1.21
C ALA A 50 -8.03 -0.17 -1.26
N LEU A 51 -7.10 0.06 -2.17
CA LEU A 51 -6.46 1.35 -2.32
C LEU A 51 -7.38 2.29 -3.06
N GLY A 52 -7.59 3.47 -2.49
CA GLY A 52 -8.42 4.48 -3.13
C GLY A 52 -7.64 5.33 -4.11
N ASN A 53 -8.28 6.40 -4.57
CA ASN A 53 -7.71 7.33 -5.52
C ASN A 53 -6.85 8.41 -4.86
N GLY A 54 -6.68 8.35 -3.58
CA GLY A 54 -5.91 9.36 -2.86
C GLY A 54 -4.44 8.99 -2.73
N PRO A 55 -3.62 9.93 -2.30
CA PRO A 55 -2.23 9.64 -2.01
C PRO A 55 -2.11 8.73 -0.79
N LEU A 56 -1.08 7.90 -0.80
CA LEU A 56 -0.74 7.02 0.31
C LEU A 56 0.57 7.48 0.93
N SER A 57 0.65 7.40 2.25
CA SER A 57 1.90 7.63 2.95
C SER A 57 2.64 6.30 3.08
N VAL A 58 3.85 6.24 2.56
CA VAL A 58 4.68 5.05 2.65
C VAL A 58 6.05 5.42 3.17
N TRP A 59 6.68 4.48 3.84
CA TRP A 59 8.05 4.64 4.32
C TRP A 59 8.98 3.87 3.39
N ARG A 60 9.95 4.57 2.82
CA ARG A 60 11.00 3.98 1.98
C ARG A 60 12.34 4.43 2.54
N GLY A 61 13.22 3.48 2.65
CA GLY A 61 14.52 3.80 3.21
C GLY A 61 15.69 3.27 2.44
#